data_672583eeb5b8071cd0d8612ae5c3c77e
#
_entry.id   672583eeb5b8071cd0d8612ae5c3c77e
#
_cell.length_a   1.000
_cell.length_b   1.000
_cell.length_c   1.000
_cell.angle_alpha   90.00
_cell.angle_beta   90.00
_cell.angle_gamma   90.00
#
_symmetry.space_group_name_H-M   'P 1'
#
loop_
_entity.id
_entity.type
_entity.pdbx_description
1 polymer ?
#
loop_
_entity_poly.entity_id
_entity_poly.type
_entity_poly.pdbx_seq_one_letter_code
_entity_poly.pdbx_strand_id
1 'polypeptide(L)'
;VPDRVPHPAYTWGMRCDHYDAGTCRSCSLLPLPYDRQLADKEQAVAGTLSPVPGAGNIRWLTPASSEQSGFRTSVKLVVGGTRRRPTLGILGPDRRGIDLPGCPIQHPAINRATPGLKRFIRSLHLTPYDVPARRGELKNVLITVGAGQRLMIRFVLRTRDRVSDIRSALPLLRDLVPAAHVVTANIHPTHEAIVEGPDEIILTRARTLPLAVEGLELGPRSFAQTNARVAEALYEQASRWARLPLPDGRVPEGLWDLYCGVGGFALACARGGIPHVTGVEV
;
A
#
# COMPACT_ATOMS: atom_id res chain seq x y z
N VAL A 1 11.70 -36.39 -5.30
CA VAL A 1 10.79 -35.34 -5.80
C VAL A 1 9.39 -35.87 -5.56
N PRO A 2 8.59 -35.31 -4.60
CA PRO A 2 7.22 -35.77 -4.43
C PRO A 2 6.37 -35.27 -5.60
N ASP A 3 5.53 -36.13 -6.14
CA ASP A 3 4.59 -35.91 -7.21
C ASP A 3 3.78 -34.62 -6.98
N ARG A 4 3.91 -33.67 -7.93
CA ARG A 4 3.06 -32.50 -8.00
C ARG A 4 1.66 -32.96 -8.40
N VAL A 5 0.75 -33.03 -7.43
CA VAL A 5 -0.69 -33.10 -7.73
C VAL A 5 -1.03 -31.84 -8.54
N PRO A 6 -1.52 -31.97 -9.79
CA PRO A 6 -1.94 -30.80 -10.55
C PRO A 6 -3.17 -30.22 -9.85
N HIS A 7 -3.02 -29.04 -9.24
CA HIS A 7 -4.16 -28.23 -8.82
C HIS A 7 -5.02 -27.93 -10.07
N PRO A 8 -6.36 -27.99 -9.98
CA PRO A 8 -7.22 -27.67 -11.10
C PRO A 8 -6.82 -26.29 -11.63
N ALA A 9 -6.49 -26.24 -12.91
CA ALA A 9 -6.04 -25.04 -13.58
C ALA A 9 -7.03 -23.90 -13.31
N TYR A 10 -6.54 -22.77 -12.77
CA TYR A 10 -7.29 -21.54 -12.72
C TYR A 10 -7.61 -21.13 -14.15
N THR A 11 -8.80 -21.43 -14.63
CA THR A 11 -9.19 -21.14 -16.01
C THR A 11 -9.34 -19.65 -16.28
N TRP A 12 -9.38 -18.78 -15.21
CA TRP A 12 -9.70 -17.35 -15.35
C TRP A 12 -9.14 -16.44 -14.23
N GLY A 13 -8.03 -16.77 -13.56
CA GLY A 13 -7.50 -15.99 -12.43
C GLY A 13 -5.98 -15.80 -12.46
N MET A 14 -5.48 -14.85 -11.65
CA MET A 14 -4.06 -14.63 -11.44
C MET A 14 -3.41 -15.84 -10.74
N ARG A 15 -2.27 -16.32 -11.24
CA ARG A 15 -1.46 -17.34 -10.56
C ARG A 15 -0.53 -16.68 -9.52
N CYS A 16 -0.31 -17.40 -8.42
CA CYS A 16 0.62 -17.00 -7.38
C CYS A 16 1.36 -18.21 -6.81
N ASP A 17 2.64 -18.34 -7.15
CA ASP A 17 3.48 -19.46 -6.69
C ASP A 17 3.57 -19.53 -5.15
N HIS A 18 3.52 -18.38 -4.46
CA HIS A 18 3.49 -18.34 -3.00
C HIS A 18 2.19 -18.91 -2.43
N TYR A 19 1.07 -18.67 -3.10
CA TYR A 19 -0.22 -19.22 -2.70
C TYR A 19 -0.25 -20.71 -2.97
N ASP A 20 0.16 -21.14 -4.15
CA ASP A 20 0.16 -22.55 -4.57
C ASP A 20 1.08 -23.40 -3.67
N ALA A 21 2.24 -22.85 -3.29
CA ALA A 21 3.17 -23.47 -2.35
C ALA A 21 2.72 -23.43 -0.87
N GLY A 22 1.61 -22.76 -0.55
CA GLY A 22 1.14 -22.60 0.83
C GLY A 22 1.97 -21.66 1.70
N THR A 23 2.96 -20.97 1.14
CA THR A 23 3.84 -20.07 1.88
C THR A 23 3.17 -18.73 2.21
N CYS A 24 2.16 -18.32 1.42
CA CYS A 24 1.35 -17.13 1.66
C CYS A 24 -0.12 -17.40 1.33
N ARG A 25 -1.02 -17.06 2.24
CA ARG A 25 -2.48 -17.21 2.09
C ARG A 25 -3.23 -15.89 2.23
N SER A 26 -2.54 -14.75 2.06
CA SER A 26 -3.14 -13.42 2.25
C SER A 26 -4.20 -13.08 1.19
N CYS A 27 -4.13 -13.66 0.00
CA CYS A 27 -5.10 -13.46 -1.08
C CYS A 27 -6.21 -14.53 -1.00
N SER A 28 -7.07 -14.45 0.03
CA SER A 28 -8.10 -15.48 0.32
C SER A 28 -9.09 -15.71 -0.82
N LEU A 29 -9.35 -14.70 -1.66
CA LEU A 29 -10.26 -14.80 -2.81
C LEU A 29 -9.58 -15.28 -4.10
N LEU A 30 -8.26 -15.49 -4.09
CA LEU A 30 -7.50 -15.88 -5.29
C LEU A 30 -8.05 -17.10 -6.04
N PRO A 31 -8.61 -18.15 -5.38
CA PRO A 31 -9.20 -19.28 -6.06
C PRO A 31 -10.49 -18.98 -6.83
N LEU A 32 -11.13 -17.84 -6.58
CA LEU A 32 -12.40 -17.48 -7.22
C LEU A 32 -12.15 -16.68 -8.50
N PRO A 33 -12.95 -16.87 -9.56
CA PRO A 33 -12.97 -15.99 -10.72
C PRO A 33 -13.19 -14.53 -10.31
N TYR A 34 -12.59 -13.59 -11.02
CA TYR A 34 -12.59 -12.19 -10.59
C TYR A 34 -13.98 -11.54 -10.63
N ASP A 35 -14.80 -11.87 -11.62
CA ASP A 35 -16.22 -11.48 -11.71
C ASP A 35 -17.02 -11.97 -10.50
N ARG A 36 -16.77 -13.20 -10.06
CA ARG A 36 -17.38 -13.74 -8.85
C ARG A 36 -16.93 -12.99 -7.61
N GLN A 37 -15.63 -12.62 -7.51
CA GLN A 37 -15.13 -11.80 -6.39
C GLN A 37 -15.83 -10.44 -6.31
N LEU A 38 -16.10 -9.79 -7.46
CA LEU A 38 -16.84 -8.54 -7.51
C LEU A 38 -18.29 -8.70 -7.07
N ALA A 39 -18.99 -9.71 -7.60
CA ALA A 39 -20.37 -9.99 -7.24
C ALA A 39 -20.54 -10.33 -5.74
N ASP A 40 -19.65 -11.16 -5.19
CA ASP A 40 -19.68 -11.51 -3.77
C ASP A 40 -19.44 -10.29 -2.86
N LYS A 41 -18.55 -9.37 -3.24
CA LYS A 41 -18.32 -8.12 -2.52
C LYS A 41 -19.53 -7.19 -2.56
N GLU A 42 -20.15 -7.03 -3.73
CA GLU A 42 -21.37 -6.23 -3.88
C GLU A 42 -22.50 -6.80 -3.01
N GLN A 43 -22.72 -8.11 -3.07
CA GLN A 43 -23.72 -8.78 -2.25
C GLN A 43 -23.46 -8.63 -0.75
N ALA A 44 -22.20 -8.73 -0.32
CA ALA A 44 -21.82 -8.54 1.08
C ALA A 44 -22.12 -7.10 1.57
N VAL A 45 -21.82 -6.08 0.76
CA VAL A 45 -22.14 -4.68 1.07
C VAL A 45 -23.65 -4.47 1.10
N ALA A 46 -24.38 -4.98 0.12
CA ALA A 46 -25.85 -4.91 0.08
C ALA A 46 -26.49 -5.55 1.30
N GLY A 47 -26.00 -6.74 1.72
CA GLY A 47 -26.44 -7.41 2.94
C GLY A 47 -26.17 -6.61 4.20
N THR A 48 -25.00 -5.96 4.29
CA THR A 48 -24.63 -5.10 5.44
C THR A 48 -25.53 -3.87 5.54
N LEU A 49 -25.92 -3.29 4.41
CA LEU A 49 -26.76 -2.11 4.37
C LEU A 49 -28.26 -2.41 4.49
N SER A 50 -28.69 -3.63 4.22
CA SER A 50 -30.12 -4.00 4.18
C SER A 50 -30.93 -3.62 5.42
N PRO A 51 -30.37 -3.62 6.66
CA PRO A 51 -31.13 -3.17 7.85
C PRO A 51 -31.28 -1.64 7.96
N VAL A 52 -30.56 -0.86 7.16
CA VAL A 52 -30.58 0.60 7.21
C VAL A 52 -31.87 1.11 6.57
N PRO A 53 -32.63 2.00 7.23
CA PRO A 53 -33.84 2.60 6.64
C PRO A 53 -33.53 3.27 5.30
N GLY A 54 -34.29 2.95 4.26
CA GLY A 54 -34.09 3.47 2.91
C GLY A 54 -33.11 2.66 2.04
N ALA A 55 -32.52 1.60 2.55
CA ALA A 55 -31.59 0.76 1.79
C ALA A 55 -32.20 0.15 0.52
N GLY A 56 -33.51 -0.11 0.50
CA GLY A 56 -34.22 -0.60 -0.70
C GLY A 56 -34.23 0.40 -1.87
N ASN A 57 -33.93 1.68 -1.63
CA ASN A 57 -33.86 2.72 -2.66
C ASN A 57 -32.44 2.96 -3.19
N ILE A 58 -31.44 2.20 -2.73
CA ILE A 58 -30.05 2.34 -3.16
C ILE A 58 -29.95 1.95 -4.65
N ARG A 59 -29.49 2.88 -5.47
CA ARG A 59 -29.11 2.59 -6.84
C ARG A 59 -27.66 2.08 -6.88
N TRP A 60 -27.51 0.79 -7.08
CA TRP A 60 -26.21 0.16 -7.27
C TRP A 60 -25.60 0.55 -8.62
N LEU A 61 -24.34 0.96 -8.62
CA LEU A 61 -23.57 1.20 -9.83
C LEU A 61 -22.76 -0.06 -10.15
N THR A 62 -22.37 -0.19 -11.42
CA THR A 62 -21.42 -1.25 -11.81
C THR A 62 -20.14 -1.14 -10.97
N PRO A 63 -19.68 -2.23 -10.36
CA PRO A 63 -18.45 -2.24 -9.58
C PRO A 63 -17.25 -1.76 -10.38
N ALA A 64 -16.44 -0.89 -9.81
CA ALA A 64 -15.17 -0.49 -10.41
C ALA A 64 -14.18 -1.66 -10.38
N SER A 65 -13.85 -2.19 -11.54
CA SER A 65 -12.87 -3.27 -11.68
C SER A 65 -11.44 -2.77 -11.57
N SER A 66 -10.56 -3.64 -11.10
CA SER A 66 -9.11 -3.40 -10.99
C SER A 66 -8.34 -4.39 -11.84
N GLU A 67 -7.08 -4.08 -12.10
CA GLU A 67 -6.11 -5.09 -12.52
C GLU A 67 -6.02 -6.19 -11.46
N GLN A 68 -5.87 -7.44 -11.88
CA GLN A 68 -5.73 -8.56 -10.94
C GLN A 68 -4.29 -8.70 -10.40
N SER A 69 -3.30 -8.14 -11.10
CA SER A 69 -1.89 -8.13 -10.72
C SER A 69 -1.29 -6.72 -10.80
N GLY A 70 -0.18 -6.50 -10.08
CA GLY A 70 0.58 -5.25 -10.15
C GLY A 70 -0.12 -4.01 -9.59
N PHE A 71 -1.32 -4.13 -9.04
CA PHE A 71 -2.16 -3.01 -8.63
C PHE A 71 -1.74 -2.36 -7.31
N ARG A 72 -1.02 -3.10 -6.45
CA ARG A 72 -0.68 -2.63 -5.11
C ARG A 72 0.54 -1.73 -5.14
N THR A 73 0.31 -0.44 -4.98
CA THR A 73 1.35 0.61 -5.01
C THR A 73 2.00 0.88 -3.65
N SER A 74 1.47 0.35 -2.55
CA SER A 74 2.07 0.50 -1.22
C SER A 74 2.09 -0.83 -0.47
N VAL A 75 3.23 -1.17 0.12
CA VAL A 75 3.44 -2.42 0.86
C VAL A 75 4.19 -2.18 2.16
N LYS A 76 3.91 -3.02 3.14
CA LYS A 76 4.61 -3.11 4.42
C LYS A 76 5.26 -4.48 4.49
N LEU A 77 6.57 -4.53 4.24
CA LEU A 77 7.34 -5.78 4.21
C LEU A 77 7.99 -6.04 5.56
N VAL A 78 7.64 -7.15 6.19
CA VAL A 78 8.32 -7.63 7.40
C VAL A 78 9.74 -8.03 7.03
N VAL A 79 10.71 -7.59 7.82
CA VAL A 79 12.11 -7.98 7.67
C VAL A 79 12.38 -9.18 8.56
N GLY A 80 12.73 -10.30 7.95
CA GLY A 80 13.03 -11.55 8.63
C GLY A 80 14.38 -12.14 8.20
N GLY A 81 14.55 -13.44 8.48
CA GLY A 81 15.78 -14.15 8.14
C GLY A 81 16.96 -13.79 9.06
N THR A 82 18.14 -13.64 8.48
CA THR A 82 19.36 -13.32 9.23
C THR A 82 20.07 -12.08 8.66
N ARG A 83 21.03 -11.51 9.39
CA ARG A 83 21.89 -10.41 8.88
C ARG A 83 22.54 -10.70 7.53
N ARG A 84 22.90 -11.96 7.28
CA ARG A 84 23.55 -12.39 6.03
C ARG A 84 22.54 -12.73 4.92
N ARG A 85 21.33 -13.17 5.31
CA ARG A 85 20.23 -13.56 4.40
C ARG A 85 18.92 -12.96 4.87
N PRO A 86 18.75 -11.62 4.71
CA PRO A 86 17.48 -10.98 5.07
C PRO A 86 16.38 -11.40 4.12
N THR A 87 15.17 -11.56 4.67
CA THR A 87 13.94 -11.80 3.92
C THR A 87 13.04 -10.56 3.97
N LEU A 88 12.26 -10.33 2.93
CA LEU A 88 11.27 -9.26 2.85
C LEU A 88 9.92 -9.85 2.42
N GLY A 89 8.91 -9.71 3.28
CA GLY A 89 7.60 -10.28 2.98
C GLY A 89 6.58 -10.06 4.09
N ILE A 90 6.01 -11.14 4.61
CA ILE A 90 4.97 -11.10 5.65
C ILE A 90 5.41 -11.83 6.93
N LEU A 91 4.67 -11.63 7.99
CA LEU A 91 4.83 -12.40 9.22
C LEU A 91 4.09 -13.74 9.09
N GLY A 92 4.79 -14.84 9.34
CA GLY A 92 4.21 -16.17 9.35
C GLY A 92 3.43 -16.48 10.62
N PRO A 93 2.75 -17.64 10.69
CA PRO A 93 2.01 -18.09 11.87
C PRO A 93 2.92 -18.27 13.10
N ASP A 94 4.19 -18.64 12.87
CA ASP A 94 5.25 -18.77 13.90
C ASP A 94 5.83 -17.41 14.31
N ARG A 95 5.26 -16.30 13.83
CA ARG A 95 5.73 -14.92 14.01
C ARG A 95 7.14 -14.66 13.47
N ARG A 96 7.59 -15.44 12.49
CA ARG A 96 8.84 -15.21 11.75
C ARG A 96 8.56 -14.66 10.36
N GLY A 97 9.51 -13.90 9.80
CA GLY A 97 9.36 -13.31 8.48
C GLY A 97 9.46 -14.35 7.37
N ILE A 98 8.42 -14.40 6.52
CA ILE A 98 8.37 -15.20 5.30
C ILE A 98 8.81 -14.32 4.12
N ASP A 99 9.71 -14.83 3.28
CA ASP A 99 10.15 -14.13 2.08
C ASP A 99 9.12 -14.23 0.95
N LEU A 100 8.79 -13.11 0.32
CA LEU A 100 7.82 -13.06 -0.78
C LEU A 100 8.39 -12.35 -2.01
N PRO A 101 9.44 -12.89 -2.64
CA PRO A 101 9.97 -12.32 -3.87
C PRO A 101 8.94 -12.43 -5.00
N GLY A 102 8.79 -11.37 -5.78
CA GLY A 102 7.93 -11.40 -6.98
C GLY A 102 6.43 -11.58 -6.69
N CYS A 103 5.94 -11.08 -5.55
CA CYS A 103 4.51 -11.13 -5.24
C CYS A 103 3.69 -10.48 -6.37
N PRO A 104 2.76 -11.22 -7.02
CA PRO A 104 2.13 -10.76 -8.26
C PRO A 104 1.18 -9.57 -8.07
N ILE A 105 0.62 -9.34 -6.87
CA ILE A 105 -0.23 -8.17 -6.63
C ILE A 105 0.58 -6.89 -6.42
N GLN A 106 1.87 -6.98 -6.07
CA GLN A 106 2.71 -5.80 -5.88
C GLN A 106 3.05 -5.14 -7.22
N HIS A 107 3.07 -3.80 -7.22
CA HIS A 107 3.51 -3.04 -8.38
C HIS A 107 4.92 -3.48 -8.81
N PRO A 108 5.20 -3.63 -10.11
CA PRO A 108 6.48 -4.14 -10.60
C PRO A 108 7.71 -3.39 -10.07
N ALA A 109 7.61 -2.07 -9.83
CA ALA A 109 8.69 -1.28 -9.25
C ALA A 109 9.10 -1.75 -7.84
N ILE A 110 8.15 -2.23 -7.02
CA ILE A 110 8.41 -2.80 -5.69
C ILE A 110 9.19 -4.11 -5.85
N ASN A 111 8.72 -4.99 -6.72
CA ASN A 111 9.38 -6.27 -6.95
C ASN A 111 10.82 -6.09 -7.48
N ARG A 112 11.05 -5.10 -8.35
CA ARG A 112 12.41 -4.75 -8.83
C ARG A 112 13.30 -4.19 -7.72
N ALA A 113 12.75 -3.42 -6.78
CA ALA A 113 13.52 -2.83 -5.69
C ALA A 113 13.94 -3.85 -4.62
N THR A 114 13.13 -4.89 -4.40
CA THR A 114 13.30 -5.86 -3.30
C THR A 114 14.69 -6.53 -3.26
N PRO A 115 15.29 -7.02 -4.37
CA PRO A 115 16.63 -7.58 -4.35
C PRO A 115 17.71 -6.56 -3.95
N GLY A 116 17.59 -5.32 -4.41
CA GLY A 116 18.49 -4.22 -4.05
C GLY A 116 18.41 -3.88 -2.56
N LEU A 117 17.19 -3.82 -2.02
CA LEU A 117 16.95 -3.60 -0.58
C LEU A 117 17.55 -4.71 0.28
N LYS A 118 17.39 -5.97 -0.10
CA LYS A 118 18.03 -7.09 0.63
C LYS A 118 19.56 -6.96 0.63
N ARG A 119 20.16 -6.56 -0.50
CA ARG A 119 21.61 -6.29 -0.59
C ARG A 119 22.01 -5.14 0.32
N PHE A 120 21.27 -4.04 0.32
CA PHE A 120 21.50 -2.89 1.19
C PHE A 120 21.43 -3.25 2.67
N ILE A 121 20.38 -3.95 3.12
CA ILE A 121 20.21 -4.42 4.50
C ILE A 121 21.41 -5.30 4.91
N ARG A 122 21.86 -6.19 4.04
CA ARG A 122 23.01 -7.06 4.27
C ARG A 122 24.32 -6.27 4.36
N SER A 123 24.57 -5.30 3.49
CA SER A 123 25.80 -4.49 3.48
C SER A 123 25.97 -3.67 4.75
N LEU A 124 24.87 -3.17 5.30
CA LEU A 124 24.86 -2.42 6.56
C LEU A 124 24.79 -3.33 7.79
N HIS A 125 24.73 -4.65 7.60
CA HIS A 125 24.54 -5.58 8.71
C HIS A 125 23.34 -5.24 9.61
N LEU A 126 22.25 -4.69 9.06
CA LEU A 126 21.04 -4.44 9.82
C LEU A 126 20.43 -5.75 10.29
N THR A 127 20.28 -5.90 11.60
CA THR A 127 19.76 -7.13 12.18
C THR A 127 18.24 -7.14 12.06
N PRO A 128 17.62 -8.15 11.37
CA PRO A 128 16.19 -8.31 11.35
C PRO A 128 15.63 -8.41 12.78
N TYR A 129 14.44 -7.83 13.01
CA TYR A 129 13.78 -7.94 14.29
C TYR A 129 13.10 -9.30 14.43
N ASP A 130 13.54 -10.08 15.38
CA ASP A 130 12.94 -11.36 15.77
C ASP A 130 11.78 -11.09 16.73
N VAL A 131 10.55 -11.29 16.26
CA VAL A 131 9.34 -11.01 17.05
C VAL A 131 9.23 -11.93 18.28
N PRO A 132 9.44 -13.27 18.20
CA PRO A 132 9.45 -14.13 19.36
C PRO A 132 10.53 -13.76 20.40
N ALA A 133 11.74 -13.48 19.95
CA ALA A 133 12.86 -13.14 20.84
C ALA A 133 12.87 -11.67 21.28
N ARG A 134 12.02 -10.81 20.72
CA ARG A 134 11.92 -9.35 20.99
C ARG A 134 13.24 -8.60 20.84
N ARG A 135 14.08 -9.01 19.90
CA ARG A 135 15.42 -8.43 19.68
C ARG A 135 15.74 -8.31 18.21
N GLY A 136 16.65 -7.41 17.88
CA GLY A 136 16.98 -7.00 16.53
C GLY A 136 16.64 -5.53 16.31
N GLU A 137 16.89 -5.02 15.13
CA GLU A 137 16.81 -3.58 14.88
C GLU A 137 15.79 -3.24 13.79
N LEU A 138 15.87 -3.87 12.62
CA LEU A 138 15.04 -3.56 11.48
C LEU A 138 13.78 -4.43 11.47
N LYS A 139 12.63 -3.80 11.73
CA LYS A 139 11.31 -4.47 11.80
C LYS A 139 10.66 -4.63 10.45
N ASN A 140 10.53 -3.52 9.73
CA ASN A 140 9.82 -3.47 8.46
C ASN A 140 10.54 -2.57 7.46
N VAL A 141 10.27 -2.80 6.18
CA VAL A 141 10.52 -1.84 5.10
C VAL A 141 9.19 -1.53 4.45
N LEU A 142 8.78 -0.27 4.49
CA LEU A 142 7.57 0.20 3.83
C LEU A 142 7.98 0.82 2.49
N ILE A 143 7.28 0.47 1.42
CA ILE A 143 7.58 0.97 0.08
C ILE A 143 6.30 1.50 -0.53
N THR A 144 6.32 2.74 -1.01
CA THR A 144 5.23 3.33 -1.77
C THR A 144 5.73 3.78 -3.13
N VAL A 145 4.96 3.51 -4.17
CA VAL A 145 5.24 3.87 -5.56
C VAL A 145 4.50 5.17 -5.89
N GLY A 146 5.23 6.15 -6.37
CA GLY A 146 4.68 7.41 -6.88
C GLY A 146 4.82 7.56 -8.38
N ALA A 147 4.61 8.78 -8.85
CA ALA A 147 4.74 9.17 -10.26
C ALA A 147 6.12 8.80 -10.82
N GLY A 148 6.14 8.34 -12.08
CA GLY A 148 7.37 7.93 -12.74
C GLY A 148 8.05 6.73 -12.06
N GLN A 149 7.29 5.92 -11.32
CA GLN A 149 7.78 4.75 -10.56
C GLN A 149 8.81 5.10 -9.48
N ARG A 150 8.87 6.35 -9.04
CA ARG A 150 9.69 6.77 -7.90
C ARG A 150 9.21 6.06 -6.64
N LEU A 151 10.14 5.77 -5.73
CA LEU A 151 9.85 5.05 -4.51
C LEU A 151 10.08 5.92 -3.27
N MET A 152 9.12 5.88 -2.36
CA MET A 152 9.35 6.21 -0.96
C MET A 152 9.68 4.91 -0.23
N ILE A 153 10.83 4.88 0.44
CA ILE A 153 11.33 3.72 1.20
C ILE A 153 11.50 4.14 2.64
N ARG A 154 10.80 3.46 3.54
CA ARG A 154 10.79 3.77 4.96
C ARG A 154 11.30 2.58 5.75
N PHE A 155 12.42 2.73 6.45
CA PHE A 155 12.99 1.71 7.31
C PHE A 155 12.41 1.86 8.72
N VAL A 156 11.65 0.87 9.19
CA VAL A 156 11.11 0.87 10.56
C VAL A 156 12.12 0.21 11.48
N LEU A 157 12.74 1.02 12.32
CA LEU A 157 13.81 0.64 13.24
C LEU A 157 13.30 0.60 14.68
N ARG A 158 13.89 -0.27 15.50
CA ARG A 158 13.60 -0.30 16.94
C ARG A 158 14.20 0.90 17.68
N THR A 159 15.40 1.32 17.29
CA THR A 159 16.15 2.43 17.92
C THR A 159 16.64 3.41 16.87
N ARG A 160 17.30 4.49 17.34
CA ARG A 160 17.93 5.48 16.44
C ARG A 160 19.37 5.12 16.05
N ASP A 161 19.94 4.07 16.64
CA ASP A 161 21.37 3.74 16.56
C ASP A 161 21.88 3.53 15.13
N ARG A 162 21.00 3.08 14.23
CA ARG A 162 21.35 2.78 12.83
C ARG A 162 20.96 3.87 11.83
N VAL A 163 20.40 4.99 12.31
CA VAL A 163 19.92 6.08 11.44
C VAL A 163 21.08 6.75 10.70
N SER A 164 22.20 7.01 11.41
CA SER A 164 23.40 7.60 10.80
C SER A 164 24.01 6.70 9.72
N ASP A 165 24.05 5.39 9.96
CA ASP A 165 24.60 4.42 9.02
C ASP A 165 23.77 4.37 7.73
N ILE A 166 22.44 4.34 7.87
CA ILE A 166 21.53 4.36 6.70
C ILE A 166 21.70 5.67 5.94
N ARG A 167 21.80 6.81 6.64
CA ARG A 167 21.99 8.12 6.01
C ARG A 167 23.30 8.18 5.22
N SER A 168 24.39 7.74 5.80
CA SER A 168 25.71 7.72 5.14
C SER A 168 25.76 6.79 3.95
N ALA A 169 24.95 5.73 3.95
CA ALA A 169 24.85 4.74 2.88
C ALA A 169 23.79 5.05 1.81
N LEU A 170 23.18 6.24 1.82
CA LEU A 170 22.21 6.62 0.76
C LEU A 170 22.77 6.53 -0.67
N PRO A 171 24.05 6.87 -0.95
CA PRO A 171 24.61 6.64 -2.28
C PRO A 171 24.54 5.16 -2.69
N LEU A 172 24.96 4.24 -1.83
CA LEU A 172 24.83 2.79 -2.07
C LEU A 172 23.38 2.36 -2.30
N LEU A 173 22.44 2.92 -1.52
CA LEU A 173 21.01 2.61 -1.73
C LEU A 173 20.54 3.03 -3.12
N ARG A 174 20.95 4.21 -3.59
CA ARG A 174 20.61 4.70 -4.94
C ARG A 174 21.20 3.84 -6.06
N ASP A 175 22.41 3.35 -5.88
CA ASP A 175 23.04 2.42 -6.84
C ASP A 175 22.28 1.08 -6.89
N LEU A 176 21.82 0.57 -5.76
CA LEU A 176 21.10 -0.69 -5.64
C LEU A 176 19.61 -0.58 -6.00
N VAL A 177 19.02 0.58 -5.79
CA VAL A 177 17.58 0.90 -6.00
C VAL A 177 17.50 2.31 -6.63
N PRO A 178 17.76 2.48 -7.92
CA PRO A 178 17.79 3.81 -8.57
C PRO A 178 16.47 4.59 -8.46
N ALA A 179 15.37 3.89 -8.28
CA ALA A 179 14.05 4.50 -8.07
C ALA A 179 13.84 5.13 -6.67
N ALA A 180 14.77 4.96 -5.70
CA ALA A 180 14.65 5.51 -4.37
C ALA A 180 14.68 7.05 -4.42
N HIS A 181 13.54 7.67 -4.11
CA HIS A 181 13.34 9.13 -4.16
C HIS A 181 13.25 9.74 -2.77
N VAL A 182 12.38 9.22 -1.92
CA VAL A 182 12.27 9.59 -0.52
C VAL A 182 12.71 8.40 0.33
N VAL A 183 13.63 8.64 1.26
CA VAL A 183 14.07 7.63 2.22
C VAL A 183 13.93 8.17 3.62
N THR A 184 13.33 7.37 4.49
CA THR A 184 13.13 7.75 5.89
C THR A 184 13.49 6.60 6.84
N ALA A 185 13.68 6.95 8.11
CA ALA A 185 13.75 6.03 9.23
C ALA A 185 12.59 6.34 10.19
N ASN A 186 11.71 5.37 10.39
CA ASN A 186 10.65 5.43 11.39
C ASN A 186 11.12 4.70 12.64
N ILE A 187 10.96 5.31 13.82
CA ILE A 187 11.42 4.73 15.08
C ILE A 187 10.23 4.13 15.83
N HIS A 188 10.26 2.82 15.99
CA HIS A 188 9.23 2.01 16.65
C HIS A 188 9.83 1.17 17.77
N PRO A 189 10.01 1.71 19.00
CA PRO A 189 10.71 1.03 20.08
C PRO A 189 9.90 -0.08 20.74
N THR A 190 8.56 0.00 20.72
CA THR A 190 7.66 -0.92 21.43
C THR A 190 7.51 -2.27 20.71
N HIS A 191 7.12 -3.31 21.45
CA HIS A 191 6.77 -4.61 20.90
C HIS A 191 5.24 -4.73 20.77
N GLU A 192 4.70 -4.06 19.77
CA GLU A 192 3.27 -3.99 19.49
C GLU A 192 2.97 -4.40 18.06
N ALA A 193 1.70 -4.74 17.79
CA ALA A 193 1.23 -5.13 16.46
C ALA A 193 1.13 -3.97 15.46
N ILE A 194 1.30 -2.72 15.92
CA ILE A 194 1.39 -1.55 15.04
C ILE A 194 2.69 -1.59 14.24
N VAL A 195 2.64 -1.11 13.01
CA VAL A 195 3.79 -1.21 12.08
C VAL A 195 4.73 -0.03 12.21
N GLU A 196 4.25 1.12 12.63
CA GLU A 196 4.96 2.41 12.63
C GLU A 196 4.96 3.03 14.03
N GLY A 197 6.10 3.61 14.41
CA GLY A 197 6.23 4.39 15.63
C GLY A 197 5.95 5.88 15.42
N PRO A 198 6.01 6.69 16.49
CA PRO A 198 5.67 8.10 16.43
C PRO A 198 6.69 8.97 15.68
N ASP A 199 7.96 8.59 15.67
CA ASP A 199 9.05 9.39 15.14
C ASP A 199 9.39 9.01 13.71
N GLU A 200 9.37 9.99 12.81
CA GLU A 200 9.75 9.83 11.40
C GLU A 200 10.94 10.77 11.08
N ILE A 201 12.04 10.21 10.65
CA ILE A 201 13.28 10.94 10.34
C ILE A 201 13.52 10.87 8.85
N ILE A 202 13.43 12.00 8.15
CA ILE A 202 13.70 12.09 6.72
C ILE A 202 15.21 12.08 6.49
N LEU A 203 15.69 11.21 5.60
CA LEU A 203 17.11 11.01 5.33
C LEU A 203 17.54 11.63 3.99
N THR A 204 16.62 11.83 3.05
CA THR A 204 16.84 12.41 1.73
C THR A 204 16.50 13.90 1.69
N ARG A 205 16.96 14.61 0.62
CA ARG A 205 16.54 15.98 0.35
C ARG A 205 15.04 16.07 0.00
N ALA A 206 14.56 15.15 -0.83
CA ALA A 206 13.13 15.02 -1.11
C ALA A 206 12.39 14.58 0.16
N ARG A 207 11.29 15.23 0.49
CA ARG A 207 10.51 15.01 1.71
C ARG A 207 9.17 14.36 1.43
N THR A 208 8.67 14.52 0.20
CA THR A 208 7.39 14.00 -0.28
C THR A 208 7.57 13.21 -1.56
N LEU A 209 6.63 12.34 -1.85
CA LEU A 209 6.56 11.52 -3.04
C LEU A 209 5.42 12.03 -3.93
N PRO A 210 5.71 12.56 -5.14
CA PRO A 210 4.66 12.88 -6.09
C PRO A 210 3.84 11.64 -6.44
N LEU A 211 2.52 11.73 -6.39
CA LEU A 211 1.61 10.65 -6.79
C LEU A 211 1.29 10.74 -8.29
N ALA A 212 0.70 9.66 -8.86
CA ALA A 212 0.26 9.64 -10.25
C ALA A 212 -0.84 10.67 -10.52
N VAL A 213 -1.72 10.91 -9.54
CA VAL A 213 -2.69 11.99 -9.59
C VAL A 213 -1.94 13.31 -9.47
N GLU A 214 -1.97 14.11 -10.54
CA GLU A 214 -1.26 15.37 -10.63
C GLU A 214 -1.57 16.30 -9.45
N GLY A 215 -0.54 16.95 -8.90
CA GLY A 215 -0.64 17.87 -7.78
C GLY A 215 -0.79 17.20 -6.41
N LEU A 216 -0.85 15.87 -6.32
CA LEU A 216 -0.83 15.17 -5.04
C LEU A 216 0.59 14.81 -4.62
N GLU A 217 0.97 15.22 -3.41
CA GLU A 217 2.24 14.94 -2.77
C GLU A 217 2.00 14.10 -1.51
N LEU A 218 2.63 12.93 -1.41
CA LEU A 218 2.50 12.03 -0.27
C LEU A 218 3.65 12.22 0.71
N GLY A 219 3.35 12.63 1.92
CA GLY A 219 4.30 12.60 3.05
C GLY A 219 4.49 11.18 3.61
N PRO A 220 5.57 10.91 4.36
CA PRO A 220 5.85 9.57 4.88
C PRO A 220 4.75 9.00 5.77
N ARG A 221 4.04 9.85 6.51
CA ARG A 221 2.96 9.44 7.42
C ARG A 221 1.55 9.61 6.82
N SER A 222 1.47 10.14 5.61
CA SER A 222 0.19 10.33 4.93
C SER A 222 -0.35 9.01 4.39
N PHE A 223 -1.67 8.90 4.35
CA PHE A 223 -2.35 7.77 3.74
C PHE A 223 -2.62 8.01 2.27
N ALA A 224 -2.40 6.99 1.44
CA ALA A 224 -2.90 6.92 0.08
C ALA A 224 -3.47 5.52 -0.19
N GLN A 225 -4.52 5.46 -1.01
CA GLN A 225 -5.10 4.19 -1.45
C GLN A 225 -4.05 3.35 -2.18
N THR A 226 -3.98 2.06 -1.83
CA THR A 226 -2.96 1.15 -2.38
C THR A 226 -3.24 0.70 -3.80
N ASN A 227 -4.46 0.90 -4.30
CA ASN A 227 -4.86 0.66 -5.69
C ASN A 227 -5.18 2.01 -6.35
N ALA A 228 -4.22 2.58 -7.04
CA ALA A 228 -4.33 3.92 -7.63
C ALA A 228 -5.49 4.02 -8.64
N ARG A 229 -5.69 2.99 -9.49
CA ARG A 229 -6.78 2.98 -10.49
C ARG A 229 -8.16 3.02 -9.85
N VAL A 230 -8.38 2.21 -8.80
CA VAL A 230 -9.66 2.24 -8.06
C VAL A 230 -9.82 3.56 -7.32
N ALA A 231 -8.74 4.14 -6.78
CA ALA A 231 -8.79 5.46 -6.15
C ALA A 231 -9.20 6.56 -7.15
N GLU A 232 -8.63 6.56 -8.35
CA GLU A 232 -9.02 7.49 -9.42
C GLU A 232 -10.50 7.35 -9.77
N ALA A 233 -11.00 6.12 -9.94
CA ALA A 233 -12.41 5.87 -10.20
C ALA A 233 -13.34 6.38 -9.09
N LEU A 234 -12.91 6.24 -7.81
CA LEU A 234 -13.64 6.80 -6.66
C LEU A 234 -13.64 8.32 -6.67
N TYR A 235 -12.51 8.95 -6.95
CA TYR A 235 -12.39 10.41 -7.03
C TYR A 235 -13.25 11.00 -8.16
N GLU A 236 -13.21 10.38 -9.34
CA GLU A 236 -14.05 10.78 -10.47
C GLU A 236 -15.55 10.61 -10.17
N GLN A 237 -15.93 9.50 -9.53
CA GLN A 237 -17.32 9.26 -9.19
C GLN A 237 -17.82 10.27 -8.14
N ALA A 238 -17.03 10.57 -7.11
CA ALA A 238 -17.37 11.59 -6.13
C ALA A 238 -17.50 12.99 -6.78
N SER A 239 -16.57 13.34 -7.67
CA SER A 239 -16.63 14.59 -8.43
C SER A 239 -17.88 14.68 -9.32
N ARG A 240 -18.31 13.56 -9.94
CA ARG A 240 -19.58 13.53 -10.70
C ARG A 240 -20.79 13.78 -9.81
N TRP A 241 -20.85 13.11 -8.65
CA TRP A 241 -21.96 13.27 -7.70
C TRP A 241 -22.00 14.68 -7.09
N ALA A 242 -20.85 15.24 -6.74
CA ALA A 242 -20.76 16.57 -6.16
C ALA A 242 -21.29 17.70 -7.09
N ARG A 243 -21.40 17.43 -8.38
CA ARG A 243 -21.95 18.38 -9.38
C ARG A 243 -23.42 18.17 -9.72
N LEU A 244 -24.05 17.14 -9.15
CA LEU A 244 -25.49 16.94 -9.38
C LEU A 244 -26.28 18.08 -8.72
N PRO A 245 -27.39 18.54 -9.37
CA PRO A 245 -28.26 19.51 -8.75
C PRO A 245 -28.79 19.05 -7.40
N LEU A 246 -28.88 19.96 -6.47
CA LEU A 246 -29.53 19.77 -5.18
C LEU A 246 -31.03 19.53 -5.37
N PRO A 247 -31.77 19.01 -4.36
CA PRO A 247 -33.22 18.79 -4.46
C PRO A 247 -34.03 20.03 -4.85
N ASP A 248 -33.49 21.22 -4.59
CA ASP A 248 -34.11 22.52 -4.97
C ASP A 248 -33.68 23.01 -6.36
N GLY A 249 -32.93 22.21 -7.12
CA GLY A 249 -32.45 22.52 -8.47
C GLY A 249 -31.21 23.39 -8.56
N ARG A 250 -30.67 23.87 -7.42
CA ARG A 250 -29.43 24.66 -7.42
C ARG A 250 -28.22 23.75 -7.68
N VAL A 251 -27.21 24.26 -8.39
CA VAL A 251 -25.91 23.59 -8.55
C VAL A 251 -25.04 23.92 -7.33
N PRO A 252 -24.36 22.94 -6.76
CA PRO A 252 -23.44 23.18 -5.63
C PRO A 252 -22.31 24.14 -6.02
N GLU A 253 -22.15 25.22 -5.26
CA GLU A 253 -21.07 26.21 -5.44
C GLU A 253 -19.87 25.92 -4.51
N GLY A 254 -20.09 25.12 -3.46
CA GLY A 254 -19.07 24.79 -2.47
C GLY A 254 -19.11 23.33 -2.04
N LEU A 255 -17.94 22.80 -1.64
CA LEU A 255 -17.78 21.46 -1.13
C LEU A 255 -16.78 21.46 0.02
N TRP A 256 -17.08 20.74 1.08
CA TRP A 256 -16.16 20.47 2.16
C TRP A 256 -15.77 18.99 2.13
N ASP A 257 -14.46 18.75 2.02
CA ASP A 257 -13.83 17.41 2.13
C ASP A 257 -13.31 17.27 3.55
N LEU A 258 -14.09 16.64 4.43
CA LEU A 258 -13.72 16.41 5.82
C LEU A 258 -12.88 15.15 5.95
N TYR A 259 -11.78 15.24 6.68
CA TYR A 259 -10.74 14.19 6.74
C TYR A 259 -10.11 13.94 5.37
N CYS A 260 -9.77 15.01 4.68
CA CYS A 260 -9.36 14.98 3.28
C CYS A 260 -8.03 14.26 3.01
N GLY A 261 -7.24 13.98 4.03
CA GLY A 261 -5.91 13.37 3.88
C GLY A 261 -5.03 14.21 2.96
N VAL A 262 -4.52 13.60 1.89
CA VAL A 262 -3.73 14.31 0.86
C VAL A 262 -4.58 15.10 -0.14
N GLY A 263 -5.90 15.15 0.04
CA GLY A 263 -6.80 15.98 -0.77
C GLY A 263 -7.26 15.35 -2.08
N GLY A 264 -7.26 14.02 -2.20
CA GLY A 264 -7.63 13.34 -3.45
C GLY A 264 -9.04 13.67 -3.94
N PHE A 265 -10.04 13.63 -3.04
CA PHE A 265 -11.43 13.99 -3.36
C PHE A 265 -11.58 15.50 -3.61
N ALA A 266 -11.00 16.32 -2.71
CA ALA A 266 -11.04 17.79 -2.84
C ALA A 266 -10.52 18.26 -4.20
N LEU A 267 -9.34 17.77 -4.60
CA LEU A 267 -8.74 18.15 -5.88
C LEU A 267 -9.52 17.62 -7.08
N ALA A 268 -10.09 16.43 -7.01
CA ALA A 268 -10.94 15.90 -8.08
C ALA A 268 -12.22 16.72 -8.24
N CYS A 269 -12.85 17.15 -7.15
CA CYS A 269 -14.04 18.01 -7.18
C CYS A 269 -13.72 19.40 -7.71
N ALA A 270 -12.61 20.03 -7.29
CA ALA A 270 -12.19 21.32 -7.81
C ALA A 270 -11.91 21.28 -9.32
N ARG A 271 -11.18 20.27 -9.80
CA ARG A 271 -10.94 20.03 -11.24
C ARG A 271 -12.22 19.73 -12.00
N GLY A 272 -13.18 19.10 -11.34
CA GLY A 272 -14.51 18.83 -11.87
C GLY A 272 -15.38 20.09 -12.05
N GLY A 273 -14.93 21.25 -11.55
CA GLY A 273 -15.59 22.53 -11.72
C GLY A 273 -16.42 23.00 -10.52
N ILE A 274 -16.25 22.44 -9.33
CA ILE A 274 -16.80 23.03 -8.09
C ILE A 274 -16.01 24.31 -7.76
N PRO A 275 -16.66 25.49 -7.68
CA PRO A 275 -15.96 26.77 -7.54
C PRO A 275 -15.17 26.91 -6.25
N HIS A 276 -15.73 26.44 -5.14
CA HIS A 276 -15.12 26.56 -3.80
C HIS A 276 -15.01 25.18 -3.15
N VAL A 277 -13.78 24.67 -3.02
CA VAL A 277 -13.51 23.41 -2.34
C VAL A 277 -12.60 23.65 -1.14
N THR A 278 -13.03 23.18 0.03
CA THR A 278 -12.27 23.27 1.28
C THR A 278 -11.98 21.88 1.79
N GLY A 279 -10.69 21.54 1.91
CA GLY A 279 -10.22 20.33 2.58
C GLY A 279 -9.94 20.61 4.05
N VAL A 280 -10.40 19.72 4.93
CA VAL A 280 -10.14 19.78 6.38
C VAL A 280 -9.47 18.47 6.82
N GLU A 281 -8.28 18.58 7.44
CA GLU A 281 -7.51 17.45 7.97
C GLU A 281 -6.99 17.81 9.37
N VAL A 282 -6.76 16.80 10.24
CA VAL A 282 -6.24 16.95 11.60
C VAL A 282 -4.74 16.69 11.70
#